data_064f7b2236692df9e54993eb75e0186e
#
_entry.id   064f7b2236692df9e54993eb75e0186e
#
_cell.length_a   1.000
_cell.length_b   1.000
_cell.length_c   1.000
_cell.angle_alpha   90.00
_cell.angle_beta   90.00
_cell.angle_gamma   90.00
#
_symmetry.space_group_name_H-M   'P 1'
#
loop_
_entity.id
_entity.type
_entity.pdbx_description
1 polymer ?
#
loop_
_entity_poly.entity_id
_entity_poly.type
_entity_poly.pdbx_seq_one_letter_code
_entity_poly.pdbx_strand_id
1 'polypeptide(L)'
;MPVADNLKRVTSELPEGVRLVAVSKFHPAEAVVEAYDAGQRIFGESRADELTAKRAACPDDIEWHFIGHLQSNKVSRVVEAADVIQSIDSVRLLRRVDDAAARLGRRLRVFLQVHVAAEDTKFGFTPEELDAEITPELLAGLRATEITGVMGMATNTDDTDRVRADFRAIRAAFELLKPRIAGLRDISMGMTDDHLIAIEEGSTMVRIGTEIFGPRQY
;
A
#
# COMPACT_ATOMS: atom_id res chain seq x y z
N MET A 1 10.95 21.46 9.91
CA MET A 1 10.74 20.78 11.22
C MET A 1 11.41 19.43 11.14
N PRO A 2 11.96 18.86 12.23
CA PRO A 2 12.51 17.51 12.27
C PRO A 2 11.45 16.47 11.88
N VAL A 3 11.87 15.37 11.25
CA VAL A 3 10.97 14.28 10.85
C VAL A 3 10.20 13.72 12.05
N ALA A 4 10.86 13.60 13.20
CA ALA A 4 10.27 13.12 14.45
C ALA A 4 9.06 13.96 14.92
N ASP A 5 9.16 15.31 14.86
CA ASP A 5 8.07 16.20 15.27
C ASP A 5 6.88 16.10 14.31
N ASN A 6 7.17 16.06 13.01
CA ASN A 6 6.16 15.89 11.98
C ASN A 6 5.42 14.55 12.14
N LEU A 7 6.17 13.46 12.36
CA LEU A 7 5.61 12.13 12.57
C LEU A 7 4.69 12.12 13.79
N LYS A 8 5.13 12.71 14.92
CA LYS A 8 4.33 12.79 16.14
C LYS A 8 3.02 13.54 15.91
N ARG A 9 3.07 14.67 15.18
CA ARG A 9 1.86 15.42 14.80
C ARG A 9 0.90 14.56 13.98
N VAL A 10 1.38 13.98 12.88
CA VAL A 10 0.56 13.14 12.00
C VAL A 10 -0.04 11.97 12.78
N THR A 11 0.76 11.27 13.58
CA THR A 11 0.27 10.11 14.36
C THR A 11 -0.78 10.50 15.38
N SER A 12 -0.67 11.70 15.99
CA SER A 12 -1.65 12.18 16.98
C SER A 12 -3.01 12.53 16.38
N GLU A 13 -3.09 12.75 15.09
CA GLU A 13 -4.33 13.05 14.35
C GLU A 13 -5.06 11.78 13.88
N LEU A 14 -4.38 10.61 13.91
CA LEU A 14 -4.98 9.36 13.47
C LEU A 14 -5.81 8.70 14.57
N PRO A 15 -7.04 8.27 14.27
CA PRO A 15 -7.84 7.49 15.20
C PRO A 15 -7.20 6.15 15.56
N GLU A 16 -7.56 5.62 16.73
CA GLU A 16 -7.18 4.27 17.11
C GLU A 16 -7.61 3.23 16.06
N GLY A 17 -6.71 2.31 15.73
CA GLY A 17 -6.93 1.28 14.70
C GLY A 17 -6.56 1.68 13.28
N VAL A 18 -6.29 2.95 12.99
CA VAL A 18 -5.77 3.38 11.69
C VAL A 18 -4.24 3.33 11.68
N ARG A 19 -3.67 2.56 10.76
CA ARG A 19 -2.22 2.41 10.63
C ARG A 19 -1.64 3.42 9.66
N LEU A 20 -0.46 3.92 10.00
CA LEU A 20 0.31 4.85 9.17
C LEU A 20 1.38 4.09 8.39
N VAL A 21 1.39 4.23 7.06
CA VAL A 21 2.53 3.93 6.20
C VAL A 21 3.26 5.24 5.94
N ALA A 22 4.45 5.40 6.51
CA ALA A 22 5.30 6.56 6.27
C ALA A 22 5.99 6.42 4.90
N VAL A 23 5.58 7.24 3.93
CA VAL A 23 6.04 7.14 2.54
C VAL A 23 7.34 7.89 2.36
N SER A 24 8.46 7.15 2.33
CA SER A 24 9.82 7.70 2.32
C SER A 24 10.47 7.81 0.95
N LYS A 25 9.71 7.60 -0.13
CA LYS A 25 10.24 7.75 -1.50
C LYS A 25 10.90 9.11 -1.73
N PHE A 26 12.05 9.11 -2.43
CA PHE A 26 12.89 10.28 -2.70
C PHE A 26 13.59 10.89 -1.48
N HIS A 27 13.50 10.28 -0.31
CA HIS A 27 14.24 10.69 0.89
C HIS A 27 15.34 9.67 1.21
N PRO A 28 16.45 10.08 1.83
CA PRO A 28 17.57 9.20 2.16
C PRO A 28 17.22 8.24 3.31
N ALA A 29 18.06 7.20 3.51
CA ALA A 29 17.87 6.21 4.58
C ALA A 29 17.93 6.84 5.99
N GLU A 30 18.72 7.90 6.16
CA GLU A 30 18.85 8.65 7.41
C GLU A 30 17.51 9.23 7.88
N ALA A 31 16.68 9.72 6.94
CA ALA A 31 15.33 10.21 7.27
C ALA A 31 14.39 9.07 7.71
N VAL A 32 14.57 7.87 7.15
CA VAL A 32 13.84 6.67 7.60
C VAL A 32 14.26 6.30 9.02
N VAL A 33 15.57 6.32 9.32
CA VAL A 33 16.10 6.04 10.65
C VAL A 33 15.59 7.06 11.68
N GLU A 34 15.55 8.35 11.34
CA GLU A 34 14.97 9.40 12.23
C GLU A 34 13.50 9.11 12.56
N ALA A 35 12.69 8.73 11.56
CA ALA A 35 11.30 8.35 11.79
C ALA A 35 11.17 7.04 12.59
N TYR A 36 12.06 6.08 12.35
CA TYR A 36 12.12 4.82 13.10
C TYR A 36 12.43 5.04 14.58
N ASP A 37 13.43 5.89 14.89
CA ASP A 37 13.80 6.25 16.26
C ASP A 37 12.66 6.99 16.97
N ALA A 38 11.82 7.70 16.23
CA ALA A 38 10.60 8.34 16.74
C ALA A 38 9.40 7.36 16.88
N GLY A 39 9.60 6.05 16.61
CA GLY A 39 8.61 4.99 16.84
C GLY A 39 7.92 4.44 15.60
N GLN A 40 8.16 4.96 14.40
CA GLN A 40 7.57 4.43 13.17
C GLN A 40 8.16 3.07 12.80
N ARG A 41 7.28 2.15 12.36
CA ARG A 41 7.69 0.78 11.97
C ARG A 41 7.25 0.38 10.57
N ILE A 42 6.29 1.06 9.97
CA ILE A 42 5.73 0.75 8.65
C ILE A 42 6.14 1.83 7.67
N PHE A 43 6.92 1.47 6.64
CA PHE A 43 7.38 2.42 5.63
C PHE A 43 6.95 2.01 4.23
N GLY A 44 6.73 2.99 3.36
CA GLY A 44 6.28 2.79 1.99
C GLY A 44 7.26 3.31 0.96
N GLU A 45 7.57 2.46 -0.04
CA GLU A 45 8.41 2.80 -1.18
C GLU A 45 7.69 2.56 -2.51
N SER A 46 7.99 3.41 -3.50
CA SER A 46 7.39 3.29 -4.84
C SER A 46 8.38 2.81 -5.90
N ARG A 47 9.66 2.72 -5.58
CA ARG A 47 10.74 2.33 -6.50
C ARG A 47 11.50 1.14 -5.94
N ALA A 48 11.64 0.08 -6.76
CA ALA A 48 12.32 -1.14 -6.34
C ALA A 48 13.76 -0.92 -5.89
N ASP A 49 14.46 0.01 -6.54
CA ASP A 49 15.85 0.31 -6.23
C ASP A 49 15.99 1.01 -4.87
N GLU A 50 15.09 1.97 -4.57
CA GLU A 50 15.04 2.64 -3.26
C GLU A 50 14.67 1.66 -2.14
N LEU A 51 13.64 0.83 -2.36
CA LEU A 51 13.23 -0.20 -1.41
C LEU A 51 14.41 -1.12 -1.04
N THR A 52 15.10 -1.66 -2.05
CA THR A 52 16.21 -2.59 -1.82
C THR A 52 17.37 -1.92 -1.07
N ALA A 53 17.73 -0.69 -1.45
CA ALA A 53 18.80 0.04 -0.80
C ALA A 53 18.48 0.36 0.67
N LYS A 54 17.25 0.81 0.95
CA LYS A 54 16.80 1.14 2.32
C LYS A 54 16.61 -0.09 3.19
N ARG A 55 16.09 -1.20 2.63
CA ARG A 55 16.00 -2.47 3.36
C ARG A 55 17.38 -2.93 3.88
N ALA A 56 18.44 -2.71 3.09
CA ALA A 56 19.80 -3.08 3.48
C ALA A 56 20.47 -2.09 4.45
N ALA A 57 20.00 -0.84 4.52
CA ALA A 57 20.63 0.23 5.30
C ALA A 57 19.88 0.59 6.60
N CYS A 58 18.64 0.14 6.76
CA CYS A 58 17.76 0.48 7.89
C CYS A 58 17.54 -0.74 8.80
N PRO A 59 16.98 -0.55 10.02
CA PRO A 59 16.69 -1.64 10.96
C PRO A 59 15.83 -2.76 10.36
N ASP A 60 16.13 -4.01 10.78
CA ASP A 60 15.54 -5.22 10.20
C ASP A 60 14.06 -5.42 10.57
N ASP A 61 13.59 -4.82 11.66
CA ASP A 61 12.21 -4.89 12.15
C ASP A 61 11.25 -3.88 11.49
N ILE A 62 11.73 -3.14 10.48
CA ILE A 62 10.87 -2.31 9.64
C ILE A 62 10.01 -3.19 8.74
N GLU A 63 8.69 -2.94 8.78
CA GLU A 63 7.73 -3.50 7.82
C GLU A 63 7.73 -2.65 6.54
N TRP A 64 8.28 -3.19 5.46
CA TRP A 64 8.38 -2.50 4.18
C TRP A 64 7.19 -2.78 3.28
N HIS A 65 6.46 -1.73 2.91
CA HIS A 65 5.38 -1.78 1.93
C HIS A 65 5.86 -1.27 0.56
N PHE A 66 5.69 -2.07 -0.48
CA PHE A 66 5.82 -1.58 -1.85
C PHE A 66 4.47 -1.05 -2.33
N ILE A 67 4.42 0.24 -2.67
CA ILE A 67 3.18 0.95 -3.01
C ILE A 67 3.20 1.56 -4.42
N GLY A 68 4.28 1.36 -5.20
CA GLY A 68 4.41 1.83 -6.57
C GLY A 68 3.92 0.80 -7.59
N HIS A 69 3.70 1.22 -8.85
CA HIS A 69 3.40 0.27 -9.93
C HIS A 69 4.53 -0.75 -10.09
N LEU A 70 4.19 -2.04 -10.00
CA LEU A 70 5.15 -3.14 -10.02
C LEU A 70 5.34 -3.68 -11.44
N GLN A 71 6.40 -3.25 -12.10
CA GLN A 71 6.79 -3.79 -13.39
C GLN A 71 7.23 -5.26 -13.27
N SER A 72 6.86 -6.06 -14.25
CA SER A 72 7.11 -7.52 -14.28
C SER A 72 8.59 -7.91 -14.12
N ASN A 73 9.53 -7.10 -14.64
CA ASN A 73 10.97 -7.34 -14.54
C ASN A 73 11.56 -6.98 -13.16
N LYS A 74 10.79 -6.31 -12.29
CA LYS A 74 11.20 -5.92 -10.94
C LYS A 74 10.61 -6.82 -9.84
N VAL A 75 9.71 -7.75 -10.19
CA VAL A 75 8.96 -8.60 -9.24
C VAL A 75 9.89 -9.33 -8.26
N SER A 76 10.89 -10.07 -8.74
CA SER A 76 11.77 -10.84 -7.84
C SER A 76 12.48 -9.95 -6.83
N ARG A 77 12.96 -8.79 -7.26
CA ARG A 77 13.67 -7.82 -6.42
C ARG A 77 12.76 -7.20 -5.35
N VAL A 78 11.52 -6.87 -5.73
CA VAL A 78 10.54 -6.32 -4.77
C VAL A 78 10.09 -7.40 -3.79
N VAL A 79 9.83 -8.62 -4.25
CA VAL A 79 9.47 -9.76 -3.40
C VAL A 79 10.57 -10.08 -2.38
N GLU A 80 11.84 -9.91 -2.73
CA GLU A 80 12.96 -10.11 -1.81
C GLU A 80 13.00 -9.07 -0.68
N ALA A 81 12.64 -7.81 -0.98
CA ALA A 81 12.82 -6.68 -0.07
C ALA A 81 11.54 -6.23 0.66
N ALA A 82 10.34 -6.45 0.10
CA ALA A 82 9.08 -6.04 0.70
C ALA A 82 8.52 -7.08 1.67
N ASP A 83 7.73 -6.62 2.65
CA ASP A 83 6.90 -7.46 3.52
C ASP A 83 5.43 -7.44 3.06
N VAL A 84 5.03 -6.35 2.41
CA VAL A 84 3.70 -6.17 1.80
C VAL A 84 3.84 -5.52 0.42
N ILE A 85 3.12 -6.04 -0.59
CA ILE A 85 2.96 -5.37 -1.88
C ILE A 85 1.51 -4.91 -2.00
N GLN A 86 1.29 -3.59 -2.04
CA GLN A 86 -0.06 -3.01 -2.09
C GLN A 86 -0.58 -2.77 -3.52
N SER A 87 0.24 -3.01 -4.53
CA SER A 87 -0.01 -2.62 -5.92
C SER A 87 -0.23 -3.81 -6.86
N ILE A 88 -0.97 -4.82 -6.40
CA ILE A 88 -1.36 -5.93 -7.27
C ILE A 88 -2.54 -5.51 -8.13
N ASP A 89 -2.30 -5.26 -9.39
CA ASP A 89 -3.25 -4.68 -10.36
C ASP A 89 -3.85 -5.70 -11.35
N SER A 90 -3.45 -6.96 -11.27
CA SER A 90 -3.93 -8.02 -12.17
C SER A 90 -3.65 -9.41 -11.60
N VAL A 91 -4.47 -10.40 -11.97
CA VAL A 91 -4.21 -11.81 -11.64
C VAL A 91 -2.87 -12.29 -12.19
N ARG A 92 -2.47 -11.80 -13.35
CA ARG A 92 -1.15 -12.09 -13.94
C ARG A 92 -0.01 -11.63 -13.01
N LEU A 93 -0.09 -10.41 -12.45
CA LEU A 93 0.90 -9.92 -11.51
C LEU A 93 0.86 -10.69 -10.20
N LEU A 94 -0.33 -10.98 -9.66
CA LEU A 94 -0.51 -11.78 -8.45
C LEU A 94 0.20 -13.15 -8.57
N ARG A 95 -0.03 -13.88 -9.65
CA ARG A 95 0.62 -15.18 -9.89
C ARG A 95 2.15 -15.05 -10.00
N ARG A 96 2.65 -14.01 -10.67
CA ARG A 96 4.11 -13.76 -10.76
C ARG A 96 4.74 -13.47 -9.41
N VAL A 97 4.05 -12.71 -8.56
CA VAL A 97 4.50 -12.41 -7.18
C VAL A 97 4.47 -13.69 -6.35
N ASP A 98 3.40 -14.48 -6.42
CA ASP A 98 3.28 -15.78 -5.73
C ASP A 98 4.38 -16.75 -6.11
N ASP A 99 4.63 -16.92 -7.43
CA ASP A 99 5.70 -17.77 -7.95
C ASP A 99 7.09 -17.29 -7.50
N ALA A 100 7.33 -15.97 -7.47
CA ALA A 100 8.59 -15.41 -7.01
C ALA A 100 8.78 -15.62 -5.51
N ALA A 101 7.74 -15.39 -4.70
CA ALA A 101 7.76 -15.61 -3.27
C ALA A 101 8.01 -17.10 -2.94
N ALA A 102 7.32 -18.02 -3.63
CA ALA A 102 7.52 -19.45 -3.46
C ALA A 102 8.95 -19.90 -3.78
N ARG A 103 9.55 -19.38 -4.87
CA ARG A 103 10.95 -19.68 -5.22
C ARG A 103 11.96 -19.18 -4.19
N LEU A 104 11.66 -18.06 -3.53
CA LEU A 104 12.52 -17.48 -2.48
C LEU A 104 12.22 -18.05 -1.08
N GLY A 105 11.27 -18.98 -0.96
CA GLY A 105 10.85 -19.53 0.33
C GLY A 105 10.21 -18.50 1.26
N ARG A 106 9.67 -17.40 0.71
CA ARG A 106 9.04 -16.32 1.48
C ARG A 106 7.52 -16.48 1.50
N ARG A 107 6.91 -16.02 2.58
CA ARG A 107 5.48 -15.68 2.62
C ARG A 107 5.31 -14.17 2.55
N LEU A 108 4.41 -13.69 1.69
CA LEU A 108 4.23 -12.28 1.39
C LEU A 108 2.76 -11.89 1.50
N ARG A 109 2.48 -10.79 2.18
CA ARG A 109 1.15 -10.19 2.17
C ARG A 109 0.98 -9.30 0.95
N VAL A 110 -0.19 -9.34 0.34
CA VAL A 110 -0.50 -8.51 -0.82
C VAL A 110 -1.86 -7.84 -0.68
N PHE A 111 -1.99 -6.64 -1.27
CA PHE A 111 -3.26 -5.94 -1.43
C PHE A 111 -3.60 -5.87 -2.91
N LEU A 112 -4.87 -6.07 -3.22
CA LEU A 112 -5.38 -5.86 -4.57
C LEU A 112 -5.61 -4.37 -4.79
N GLN A 113 -5.01 -3.83 -5.84
CA GLN A 113 -5.18 -2.42 -6.19
C GLN A 113 -6.47 -2.26 -6.97
N VAL A 114 -7.36 -1.38 -6.47
CA VAL A 114 -8.65 -1.06 -7.08
C VAL A 114 -8.53 0.22 -7.90
N HIS A 115 -9.00 0.20 -9.13
CA HIS A 115 -9.07 1.35 -10.00
C HIS A 115 -10.44 2.00 -9.89
N VAL A 116 -10.50 3.18 -9.29
CA VAL A 116 -11.73 3.98 -9.11
C VAL A 116 -11.58 5.41 -9.63
N ALA A 117 -10.35 5.86 -9.82
CA ALA A 117 -10.06 7.21 -10.26
C ALA A 117 -10.41 7.43 -11.74
N ALA A 118 -10.77 8.67 -12.08
CA ALA A 118 -11.14 9.03 -13.44
C ALA A 118 -9.96 9.07 -14.44
N GLU A 119 -8.72 9.06 -13.94
CA GLU A 119 -7.53 9.12 -14.78
C GLU A 119 -7.20 7.75 -15.38
N ASP A 120 -7.19 7.65 -16.72
CA ASP A 120 -6.85 6.44 -17.48
C ASP A 120 -5.42 5.90 -17.23
N THR A 121 -4.56 6.70 -16.59
CA THR A 121 -3.18 6.33 -16.28
C THR A 121 -3.04 5.55 -14.98
N LYS A 122 -4.10 5.33 -14.22
CA LYS A 122 -4.05 4.57 -12.97
C LYS A 122 -4.28 3.09 -13.23
N PHE A 123 -3.47 2.28 -12.56
CA PHE A 123 -3.52 0.82 -12.60
C PHE A 123 -4.48 0.30 -11.53
N GLY A 124 -4.96 -0.92 -11.69
CA GLY A 124 -5.81 -1.59 -10.72
C GLY A 124 -6.91 -2.39 -11.38
N PHE A 125 -7.53 -3.26 -10.61
CA PHE A 125 -8.74 -3.98 -11.01
C PHE A 125 -9.95 -3.04 -10.99
N THR A 126 -10.84 -3.18 -11.95
CA THR A 126 -12.19 -2.66 -11.80
C THR A 126 -12.99 -3.54 -10.81
N PRO A 127 -14.11 -3.05 -10.25
CA PRO A 127 -14.99 -3.88 -9.42
C PRO A 127 -15.48 -5.15 -10.14
N GLU A 128 -15.77 -5.07 -11.44
CA GLU A 128 -16.20 -6.19 -12.26
C GLU A 128 -15.09 -7.22 -12.44
N GLU A 129 -13.84 -6.79 -12.65
CA GLU A 129 -12.68 -7.68 -12.73
C GLU A 129 -12.41 -8.37 -11.39
N LEU A 130 -12.54 -7.66 -10.27
CA LEU A 130 -12.42 -8.25 -8.93
C LEU A 130 -13.46 -9.36 -8.72
N ASP A 131 -14.71 -9.10 -9.10
CA ASP A 131 -15.79 -10.08 -8.96
C ASP A 131 -15.57 -11.32 -9.83
N ALA A 132 -15.15 -11.12 -11.06
CA ALA A 132 -14.97 -12.18 -12.05
C ALA A 132 -13.67 -13.00 -11.87
N GLU A 133 -12.56 -12.35 -11.49
CA GLU A 133 -11.24 -12.95 -11.53
C GLU A 133 -10.73 -13.47 -10.18
N ILE A 134 -11.19 -12.88 -9.04
CA ILE A 134 -10.78 -13.34 -7.71
C ILE A 134 -11.67 -14.50 -7.26
N THR A 135 -11.44 -15.64 -7.88
CA THR A 135 -12.25 -16.87 -7.67
C THR A 135 -11.70 -17.75 -6.55
N PRO A 136 -12.52 -18.66 -5.98
CA PRO A 136 -12.03 -19.66 -5.01
C PRO A 136 -10.87 -20.50 -5.54
N GLU A 137 -10.89 -20.85 -6.82
CA GLU A 137 -9.83 -21.65 -7.46
C GLU A 137 -8.52 -20.89 -7.55
N LEU A 138 -8.58 -19.57 -7.87
CA LEU A 138 -7.40 -18.71 -7.85
C LEU A 138 -6.82 -18.65 -6.44
N LEU A 139 -7.67 -18.40 -5.44
CA LEU A 139 -7.25 -18.28 -4.04
C LEU A 139 -6.64 -19.57 -3.50
N ALA A 140 -7.23 -20.73 -3.80
CA ALA A 140 -6.71 -22.03 -3.41
C ALA A 140 -5.37 -22.36 -4.10
N GLY A 141 -5.09 -21.76 -5.24
CA GLY A 141 -3.85 -21.95 -6.00
C GLY A 141 -2.66 -21.10 -5.52
N LEU A 142 -2.87 -20.12 -4.63
CA LEU A 142 -1.80 -19.29 -4.07
C LEU A 142 -1.01 -20.07 -3.03
N ARG A 143 0.33 -20.11 -3.18
CA ARG A 143 1.22 -20.96 -2.36
C ARG A 143 2.03 -20.17 -1.34
N ALA A 144 2.33 -18.91 -1.67
CA ALA A 144 3.28 -18.10 -0.95
C ALA A 144 2.81 -16.65 -0.70
N THR A 145 1.66 -16.27 -1.27
CA THR A 145 1.03 -14.97 -1.05
C THR A 145 -0.28 -15.09 -0.28
N GLU A 146 -0.52 -14.11 0.59
CA GLU A 146 -1.76 -13.94 1.33
C GLU A 146 -2.38 -12.59 0.94
N ILE A 147 -3.59 -12.61 0.42
CA ILE A 147 -4.34 -11.37 0.16
C ILE A 147 -4.93 -10.91 1.48
N THR A 148 -4.45 -9.77 1.99
CA THR A 148 -4.84 -9.24 3.30
C THR A 148 -5.53 -7.88 3.24
N GLY A 149 -5.61 -7.26 2.06
CA GLY A 149 -6.24 -5.97 1.92
C GLY A 149 -6.54 -5.57 0.47
N VAL A 150 -7.18 -4.42 0.36
CA VAL A 150 -7.32 -3.67 -0.88
C VAL A 150 -6.59 -2.34 -0.76
N MET A 151 -6.15 -1.80 -1.88
CA MET A 151 -5.54 -0.47 -1.95
C MET A 151 -6.18 0.32 -3.09
N GLY A 152 -6.37 1.62 -2.86
CA GLY A 152 -6.79 2.52 -3.93
C GLY A 152 -6.35 3.95 -3.71
N MET A 153 -6.53 4.75 -4.74
CA MET A 153 -6.27 6.20 -4.74
C MET A 153 -7.47 6.89 -5.39
N ALA A 154 -7.97 7.92 -4.73
CA ALA A 154 -9.02 8.76 -5.30
C ALA A 154 -8.52 9.58 -6.50
N THR A 155 -9.44 10.11 -7.27
CA THR A 155 -9.20 11.12 -8.30
C THR A 155 -8.47 12.31 -7.69
N ASN A 156 -7.46 12.83 -8.39
CA ASN A 156 -6.76 14.04 -7.96
C ASN A 156 -7.59 15.28 -8.30
N THR A 157 -8.38 15.74 -7.34
CA THR A 157 -9.32 16.86 -7.49
C THR A 157 -9.60 17.52 -6.14
N ASP A 158 -10.00 18.80 -6.17
CA ASP A 158 -10.48 19.54 -5.00
C ASP A 158 -11.97 19.25 -4.68
N ASP A 159 -12.66 18.51 -5.56
CA ASP A 159 -14.04 18.06 -5.34
C ASP A 159 -14.10 16.93 -4.30
N THR A 160 -14.42 17.29 -3.07
CA THR A 160 -14.50 16.36 -1.94
C THR A 160 -15.59 15.32 -2.08
N ASP A 161 -16.69 15.62 -2.78
CA ASP A 161 -17.76 14.65 -3.03
C ASP A 161 -17.28 13.56 -4.00
N ARG A 162 -16.50 13.94 -5.01
CA ARG A 162 -15.84 12.98 -5.90
C ARG A 162 -14.84 12.12 -5.15
N VAL A 163 -13.99 12.70 -4.32
CA VAL A 163 -13.02 11.97 -3.49
C VAL A 163 -13.73 10.96 -2.59
N ARG A 164 -14.83 11.36 -1.94
CA ARG A 164 -15.64 10.45 -1.11
C ARG A 164 -16.25 9.31 -1.93
N ALA A 165 -16.77 9.60 -3.12
CA ALA A 165 -17.34 8.58 -3.98
C ALA A 165 -16.30 7.52 -4.37
N ASP A 166 -15.08 7.94 -4.69
CA ASP A 166 -13.97 7.04 -5.00
C ASP A 166 -13.59 6.15 -3.79
N PHE A 167 -13.50 6.72 -2.59
CA PHE A 167 -13.21 5.94 -1.37
C PHE A 167 -14.32 4.96 -1.02
N ARG A 168 -15.59 5.33 -1.21
CA ARG A 168 -16.72 4.40 -1.06
C ARG A 168 -16.67 3.26 -2.05
N ALA A 169 -16.23 3.50 -3.29
CA ALA A 169 -16.04 2.45 -4.29
C ALA A 169 -14.92 1.47 -3.88
N ILE A 170 -13.80 1.96 -3.32
CA ILE A 170 -12.73 1.11 -2.78
C ILE A 170 -13.27 0.27 -1.60
N ARG A 171 -14.02 0.86 -0.69
CA ARG A 171 -14.66 0.14 0.40
C ARG A 171 -15.64 -0.92 -0.10
N ALA A 172 -16.46 -0.60 -1.10
CA ALA A 172 -17.38 -1.55 -1.71
C ALA A 172 -16.64 -2.77 -2.31
N ALA A 173 -15.49 -2.55 -2.95
CA ALA A 173 -14.63 -3.63 -3.44
C ALA A 173 -14.09 -4.52 -2.28
N PHE A 174 -13.74 -3.92 -1.15
CA PHE A 174 -13.35 -4.68 0.04
C PHE A 174 -14.51 -5.54 0.57
N GLU A 175 -15.70 -4.97 0.71
CA GLU A 175 -16.89 -5.71 1.21
C GLU A 175 -17.31 -6.82 0.23
N LEU A 176 -17.15 -6.64 -1.07
CA LEU A 176 -17.38 -7.66 -2.10
C LEU A 176 -16.44 -8.88 -1.90
N LEU A 177 -15.17 -8.63 -1.56
CA LEU A 177 -14.14 -9.66 -1.44
C LEU A 177 -14.12 -10.33 -0.05
N LYS A 178 -14.56 -9.66 0.98
CA LYS A 178 -14.48 -10.11 2.37
C LYS A 178 -15.10 -11.49 2.64
N PRO A 179 -16.25 -11.87 2.07
CA PRO A 179 -16.80 -13.22 2.25
C PRO A 179 -15.97 -14.33 1.57
N ARG A 180 -15.13 -13.96 0.59
CA ARG A 180 -14.32 -14.90 -0.21
C ARG A 180 -12.90 -15.08 0.33
N ILE A 181 -12.38 -14.08 1.04
CA ILE A 181 -10.99 -14.02 1.50
C ILE A 181 -10.96 -13.89 3.02
N ALA A 182 -10.77 -15.00 3.72
CA ALA A 182 -10.82 -15.05 5.20
C ALA A 182 -9.77 -14.14 5.87
N GLY A 183 -8.63 -13.89 5.23
CA GLY A 183 -7.56 -13.02 5.74
C GLY A 183 -7.73 -11.54 5.44
N LEU A 184 -8.78 -11.13 4.71
CA LEU A 184 -8.98 -9.74 4.28
C LEU A 184 -9.39 -8.85 5.46
N ARG A 185 -8.56 -7.84 5.76
CA ARG A 185 -8.74 -6.98 6.94
C ARG A 185 -8.39 -5.51 6.71
N ASP A 186 -7.64 -5.19 5.65
CA ASP A 186 -7.07 -3.87 5.46
C ASP A 186 -7.65 -3.14 4.26
N ILE A 187 -7.95 -1.86 4.44
CA ILE A 187 -8.29 -0.92 3.39
C ILE A 187 -7.25 0.19 3.41
N SER A 188 -6.33 0.17 2.43
CA SER A 188 -5.28 1.17 2.30
C SER A 188 -5.72 2.24 1.30
N MET A 189 -6.18 3.36 1.81
CA MET A 189 -6.57 4.54 1.02
C MET A 189 -6.37 5.81 1.84
N GLY A 190 -6.19 6.94 1.15
CA GLY A 190 -5.88 8.22 1.76
C GLY A 190 -4.37 8.51 1.79
N MET A 191 -4.06 9.74 1.40
CA MET A 191 -2.72 10.31 1.36
C MET A 191 -2.72 11.67 2.07
N THR A 192 -1.66 12.45 1.95
CA THR A 192 -1.48 13.74 2.62
C THR A 192 -2.73 14.64 2.58
N ASP A 193 -3.34 14.81 1.41
CA ASP A 193 -4.39 15.82 1.22
C ASP A 193 -5.82 15.29 1.47
N ASP A 194 -6.01 13.96 1.52
CA ASP A 194 -7.33 13.32 1.55
C ASP A 194 -7.50 12.23 2.61
N HIS A 195 -6.48 12.02 3.48
CA HIS A 195 -6.50 10.92 4.45
C HIS A 195 -7.64 11.02 5.49
N LEU A 196 -8.03 12.23 5.89
CA LEU A 196 -9.14 12.41 6.83
C LEU A 196 -10.46 11.95 6.20
N ILE A 197 -10.71 12.31 4.93
CA ILE A 197 -11.89 11.84 4.19
C ILE A 197 -11.83 10.32 4.02
N ALA A 198 -10.65 9.76 3.72
CA ALA A 198 -10.48 8.31 3.59
C ALA A 198 -10.80 7.58 4.89
N ILE A 199 -10.39 8.11 6.05
CA ILE A 199 -10.68 7.55 7.37
C ILE A 199 -12.20 7.57 7.65
N GLU A 200 -12.87 8.67 7.37
CA GLU A 200 -14.34 8.77 7.49
C GLU A 200 -15.06 7.71 6.62
N GLU A 201 -14.51 7.40 5.43
CA GLU A 201 -15.06 6.39 4.52
C GLU A 201 -14.55 4.96 4.81
N GLY A 202 -13.82 4.75 5.93
CA GLY A 202 -13.47 3.43 6.46
C GLY A 202 -12.06 2.93 6.14
N SER A 203 -11.12 3.83 5.83
CA SER A 203 -9.70 3.46 5.71
C SER A 203 -9.16 2.89 7.02
N THR A 204 -8.46 1.77 6.95
CA THR A 204 -7.72 1.19 8.08
C THR A 204 -6.23 1.48 7.99
N MET A 205 -5.77 2.06 6.87
CA MET A 205 -4.36 2.35 6.61
C MET A 205 -4.22 3.56 5.69
N VAL A 206 -3.49 4.58 6.13
CA VAL A 206 -3.18 5.79 5.36
C VAL A 206 -1.71 5.83 4.96
N ARG A 207 -1.40 6.50 3.83
CA ARG A 207 -0.05 6.60 3.27
C ARG A 207 0.39 8.06 3.18
N ILE A 208 1.17 8.52 4.15
CA ILE A 208 1.55 9.92 4.27
C ILE A 208 3.07 10.07 4.08
N GLY A 209 3.48 10.98 3.23
CA GLY A 209 4.88 11.27 2.92
C GLY A 209 5.28 12.70 3.20
N THR A 210 4.79 13.64 2.41
CA THR A 210 5.22 15.04 2.44
C THR A 210 5.06 15.73 3.79
N GLU A 211 4.02 15.40 4.54
CA GLU A 211 3.81 15.94 5.89
C GLU A 211 4.84 15.43 6.90
N ILE A 212 5.41 14.24 6.68
CA ILE A 212 6.41 13.64 7.58
C ILE A 212 7.81 14.07 7.16
N PHE A 213 8.18 13.82 5.91
CA PHE A 213 9.55 13.96 5.42
C PHE A 213 9.84 15.30 4.75
N GLY A 214 8.80 16.13 4.53
CA GLY A 214 8.93 17.38 3.79
C GLY A 214 8.86 17.21 2.26
N PRO A 215 9.15 18.29 1.50
CA PRO A 215 9.12 18.25 0.04
C PRO A 215 10.18 17.29 -0.52
N ARG A 216 9.88 16.69 -1.68
CA ARG A 216 10.77 15.73 -2.35
C ARG A 216 12.12 16.33 -2.67
N GLN A 217 13.19 15.60 -2.38
CA GLN A 217 14.56 15.91 -2.80
C GLN A 217 14.85 15.09 -4.07
N TYR A 218 15.00 15.78 -5.20
CA TYR A 218 15.30 15.16 -6.50
C TYR A 218 16.80 15.11 -6.77
#